data_3019542bced6e7fab7169416f8894a51
#
_entry.id   3019542bced6e7fab7169416f8894a51
#
_cell.length_a   1.000
_cell.length_b   1.000
_cell.length_c   1.000
_cell.angle_alpha   90.00
_cell.angle_beta   90.00
_cell.angle_gamma   90.00
#
_symmetry.space_group_name_H-M   'P 1'
#
loop_
_entity.id
_entity.type
_entity.pdbx_description
1 polymer ?
#
loop_
_entity_poly.entity_id
_entity_poly.type
_entity_poly.pdbx_seq_one_letter_code
_entity_poly.pdbx_strand_id
1 'polypeptide(L)'
;MQPFATIRSPREILFGAGQRHALGPVAQRLGARALVVTDARLADDADFIAMMAALRDTGLVVRIDSSTLPDVPVDSAIAAAAQHRDFGADLVIGIGGGSCLDMAKCVALLLSHGGRPQDYFGELLVPGPILPMIAVPTTAGTGSEVTPVAVLSDSERTLKVGISSPHLIPVTAICDPDLTATCPPGLTAIAGADALTHAIEAFTAIRREPTPGLAQERVFVGKNMTSDHFALRAISLLSGSLEAAWRDGSNHEARANVMLGATLAGLAFGVAGTAAAHAIQYPIGALTHTAHGTGVACLMPYV
;
A
#
# COMPACT_ATOMS: atom_id res chain seq x y z
N MET A 1 15.05 20.82 -21.48
CA MET A 1 13.78 20.27 -20.95
C MET A 1 13.48 21.00 -19.64
N GLN A 2 12.26 21.52 -19.46
CA GLN A 2 11.92 22.23 -18.22
C GLN A 2 11.96 21.28 -17.03
N PRO A 3 12.54 21.69 -15.88
CA PRO A 3 12.50 20.90 -14.66
C PRO A 3 11.04 20.76 -14.19
N PHE A 4 10.64 19.53 -13.83
CA PHE A 4 9.34 19.24 -13.29
C PHE A 4 9.47 18.24 -12.13
N ALA A 5 8.74 18.49 -11.06
CA ALA A 5 8.65 17.60 -9.92
C ALA A 5 7.27 17.71 -9.28
N THR A 6 6.75 16.59 -8.80
CA THR A 6 5.60 16.55 -7.91
C THR A 6 5.81 15.44 -6.89
N ILE A 7 5.30 15.63 -5.69
CA ILE A 7 5.31 14.64 -4.61
C ILE A 7 3.88 14.50 -4.13
N ARG A 8 3.43 13.25 -3.99
CA ARG A 8 2.21 12.88 -3.29
C ARG A 8 2.59 11.83 -2.26
N SER A 9 2.33 12.12 -1.01
CA SER A 9 2.75 11.28 0.11
C SER A 9 1.78 11.43 1.28
N PRO A 10 1.81 10.52 2.25
CA PRO A 10 1.25 10.77 3.57
C PRO A 10 1.74 12.11 4.15
N ARG A 11 0.95 12.68 5.05
CA ARG A 11 1.39 13.87 5.81
C ARG A 11 2.55 13.55 6.73
N GLU A 12 2.62 12.28 7.20
CA GLU A 12 3.64 11.80 8.09
C GLU A 12 4.01 10.36 7.74
N ILE A 13 5.30 10.07 7.68
CA ILE A 13 5.85 8.73 7.54
C ILE A 13 6.76 8.48 8.73
N LEU A 14 6.35 7.61 9.64
CA LEU A 14 7.17 7.15 10.76
C LEU A 14 7.88 5.88 10.33
N PHE A 15 9.21 5.91 10.33
CA PHE A 15 10.03 4.78 9.92
C PHE A 15 11.03 4.39 10.99
N GLY A 16 11.12 3.10 11.30
CA GLY A 16 12.13 2.53 12.18
C GLY A 16 11.58 1.46 13.12
N ALA A 17 12.51 0.69 13.71
CA ALA A 17 12.17 -0.35 14.68
C ALA A 17 11.43 0.25 15.89
N GLY A 18 10.34 -0.39 16.31
CA GLY A 18 9.50 0.07 17.41
C GLY A 18 8.53 1.19 17.06
N GLN A 19 8.51 1.73 15.82
CA GLN A 19 7.58 2.81 15.46
C GLN A 19 6.10 2.40 15.56
N ARG A 20 5.76 1.09 15.53
CA ARG A 20 4.40 0.58 15.81
C ARG A 20 3.83 1.10 17.14
N HIS A 21 4.68 1.42 18.12
CA HIS A 21 4.24 1.96 19.41
C HIS A 21 3.69 3.40 19.31
N ALA A 22 3.93 4.11 18.21
CA ALA A 22 3.33 5.42 17.96
C ALA A 22 1.86 5.33 17.52
N LEU A 23 1.34 4.13 17.20
CA LEU A 23 -0.01 3.94 16.64
C LEU A 23 -1.11 4.59 17.50
N GLY A 24 -1.10 4.36 18.82
CA GLY A 24 -2.08 4.94 19.74
C GLY A 24 -2.08 6.47 19.73
N PRO A 25 -0.95 7.14 20.02
CA PRO A 25 -0.85 8.60 19.99
C PRO A 25 -1.20 9.22 18.63
N VAL A 26 -0.85 8.55 17.52
CA VAL A 26 -1.20 9.01 16.17
C VAL A 26 -2.71 8.89 15.94
N ALA A 27 -3.31 7.75 16.29
CA ALA A 27 -4.73 7.52 16.10
C ALA A 27 -5.61 8.49 16.89
N GLN A 28 -5.24 8.81 18.15
CA GLN A 28 -5.95 9.80 18.98
C GLN A 28 -6.05 11.20 18.35
N ARG A 29 -5.07 11.59 17.52
CA ARG A 29 -5.08 12.88 16.82
C ARG A 29 -6.03 12.91 15.63
N LEU A 30 -6.45 11.72 15.14
CA LEU A 30 -7.22 11.58 13.90
C LEU A 30 -8.69 11.24 14.13
N GLY A 31 -9.03 10.57 15.26
CA GLY A 31 -10.39 10.15 15.53
C GLY A 31 -10.57 9.56 16.93
N ALA A 32 -11.79 9.13 17.23
CA ALA A 32 -12.17 8.50 18.47
C ALA A 32 -12.71 7.06 18.27
N ARG A 33 -13.12 6.71 17.06
CA ARG A 33 -13.74 5.43 16.69
C ARG A 33 -12.97 4.79 15.53
N ALA A 34 -12.00 3.95 15.85
CA ALA A 34 -11.10 3.34 14.89
C ALA A 34 -11.64 1.99 14.39
N LEU A 35 -11.82 1.88 13.07
CA LEU A 35 -12.02 0.59 12.40
C LEU A 35 -10.65 0.07 11.94
N VAL A 36 -10.20 -1.03 12.53
CA VAL A 36 -8.94 -1.69 12.16
C VAL A 36 -9.23 -2.77 11.13
N VAL A 37 -8.56 -2.73 9.99
CA VAL A 37 -8.70 -3.70 8.89
C VAL A 37 -7.41 -4.52 8.79
N THR A 38 -7.55 -5.83 8.84
CA THR A 38 -6.45 -6.81 8.80
C THR A 38 -6.92 -8.12 8.16
N ASP A 39 -6.09 -9.14 8.14
CA ASP A 39 -6.46 -10.52 7.78
C ASP A 39 -6.58 -11.43 9.00
N ALA A 40 -7.21 -12.59 8.80
CA ALA A 40 -7.48 -13.55 9.90
C ALA A 40 -6.17 -14.07 10.56
N ARG A 41 -5.09 -14.24 9.77
CA ARG A 41 -3.81 -14.72 10.29
C ARG A 41 -3.14 -13.68 11.20
N LEU A 42 -3.17 -12.42 10.78
CA LEU A 42 -2.58 -11.32 11.57
C LEU A 42 -3.40 -11.01 12.82
N ALA A 43 -4.72 -11.21 12.78
CA ALA A 43 -5.58 -11.00 13.96
C ALA A 43 -5.18 -11.86 15.17
N ASP A 44 -4.53 -13.01 14.93
CA ASP A 44 -4.02 -13.92 15.95
C ASP A 44 -2.52 -13.70 16.27
N ASP A 45 -1.86 -12.72 15.59
CA ASP A 45 -0.44 -12.42 15.79
C ASP A 45 -0.21 -11.66 17.10
N ALA A 46 0.87 -12.00 17.82
CA ALA A 46 1.16 -11.41 19.13
C ALA A 46 1.44 -9.89 19.06
N ASP A 47 2.15 -9.42 18.03
CA ASP A 47 2.41 -8.00 17.84
C ASP A 47 1.12 -7.25 17.52
N PHE A 48 0.24 -7.84 16.70
CA PHE A 48 -1.07 -7.26 16.40
C PHE A 48 -1.93 -7.15 17.67
N ILE A 49 -2.00 -8.21 18.47
CA ILE A 49 -2.75 -8.22 19.73
C ILE A 49 -2.23 -7.15 20.70
N ALA A 50 -0.90 -7.01 20.80
CA ALA A 50 -0.26 -5.97 21.62
C ALA A 50 -0.58 -4.55 21.12
N MET A 51 -0.53 -4.33 19.80
CA MET A 51 -0.93 -3.05 19.20
C MET A 51 -2.40 -2.73 19.47
N MET A 52 -3.30 -3.72 19.41
CA MET A 52 -4.73 -3.51 19.69
C MET A 52 -4.99 -3.21 21.15
N ALA A 53 -4.27 -3.83 22.08
CA ALA A 53 -4.34 -3.51 23.50
C ALA A 53 -3.88 -2.07 23.75
N ALA A 54 -2.69 -1.70 23.25
CA ALA A 54 -2.17 -0.33 23.37
C ALA A 54 -3.09 0.72 22.74
N LEU A 55 -3.74 0.40 21.61
CA LEU A 55 -4.69 1.30 20.96
C LEU A 55 -5.94 1.52 21.83
N ARG A 56 -6.48 0.48 22.46
CA ARG A 56 -7.62 0.59 23.39
C ARG A 56 -7.28 1.35 24.68
N ASP A 57 -6.06 1.18 25.19
CA ASP A 57 -5.58 1.88 26.38
C ASP A 57 -5.52 3.41 26.19
N THR A 58 -5.51 3.89 24.95
CA THR A 58 -5.63 5.32 24.65
C THR A 58 -7.06 5.88 24.81
N GLY A 59 -8.05 5.02 25.06
CA GLY A 59 -9.46 5.41 25.17
C GLY A 59 -10.22 5.40 23.83
N LEU A 60 -9.59 5.00 22.74
CA LEU A 60 -10.27 4.84 21.45
C LEU A 60 -11.27 3.66 21.48
N VAL A 61 -12.41 3.85 20.86
CA VAL A 61 -13.35 2.75 20.58
C VAL A 61 -12.85 2.01 19.34
N VAL A 62 -12.44 0.76 19.50
CA VAL A 62 -11.82 -0.03 18.44
C VAL A 62 -12.73 -1.17 18.00
N ARG A 63 -13.03 -1.24 16.70
CA ARG A 63 -13.63 -2.39 16.03
C ARG A 63 -12.61 -2.99 15.06
N ILE A 64 -12.54 -4.32 14.98
CA ILE A 64 -11.60 -5.02 14.11
C ILE A 64 -12.40 -5.74 13.03
N ASP A 65 -11.95 -5.60 11.78
CA ASP A 65 -12.32 -6.42 10.64
C ASP A 65 -11.10 -7.26 10.25
N SER A 66 -11.21 -8.57 10.37
CA SER A 66 -10.16 -9.53 9.98
C SER A 66 -10.55 -10.34 8.73
N SER A 67 -11.49 -9.86 7.95
CA SER A 67 -12.05 -10.57 6.80
C SER A 67 -11.29 -10.36 5.49
N THR A 68 -10.18 -9.62 5.50
CA THR A 68 -9.41 -9.36 4.29
C THR A 68 -8.95 -10.64 3.62
N LEU A 69 -9.28 -10.79 2.35
CA LEU A 69 -8.83 -11.87 1.49
C LEU A 69 -7.67 -11.42 0.59
N PRO A 70 -6.82 -12.36 0.14
CA PRO A 70 -5.81 -12.06 -0.87
C PRO A 70 -6.42 -11.38 -2.12
N ASP A 71 -5.69 -10.43 -2.69
CA ASP A 71 -6.07 -9.71 -3.91
C ASP A 71 -7.37 -8.88 -3.82
N VAL A 72 -7.94 -8.73 -2.62
CA VAL A 72 -9.12 -7.91 -2.32
C VAL A 72 -10.27 -8.10 -3.32
N PRO A 73 -11.03 -9.20 -3.26
CA PRO A 73 -12.22 -9.36 -4.09
C PRO A 73 -13.20 -8.20 -3.85
N VAL A 74 -13.75 -7.65 -4.92
CA VAL A 74 -14.70 -6.50 -4.87
C VAL A 74 -15.83 -6.75 -3.87
N ASP A 75 -16.42 -7.94 -3.90
CA ASP A 75 -17.54 -8.28 -3.02
C ASP A 75 -17.13 -8.31 -1.54
N SER A 76 -15.87 -8.68 -1.23
CA SER A 76 -15.37 -8.64 0.14
C SER A 76 -15.25 -7.22 0.68
N ALA A 77 -14.85 -6.26 -0.16
CA ALA A 77 -14.78 -4.85 0.23
C ALA A 77 -16.19 -4.26 0.46
N ILE A 78 -17.17 -4.62 -0.39
CA ILE A 78 -18.56 -4.22 -0.21
C ILE A 78 -19.13 -4.79 1.10
N ALA A 79 -18.90 -6.08 1.35
CA ALA A 79 -19.38 -6.75 2.56
C ALA A 79 -18.79 -6.13 3.83
N ALA A 80 -17.47 -5.89 3.86
CA ALA A 80 -16.79 -5.27 5.00
C ALA A 80 -17.31 -3.85 5.27
N ALA A 81 -17.46 -3.02 4.24
CA ALA A 81 -18.01 -1.67 4.41
C ALA A 81 -19.47 -1.71 4.91
N ALA A 82 -20.30 -2.62 4.40
CA ALA A 82 -21.69 -2.78 4.84
C ALA A 82 -21.77 -3.25 6.30
N GLN A 83 -20.95 -4.22 6.70
CA GLN A 83 -20.90 -4.75 8.07
C GLN A 83 -20.52 -3.71 9.12
N HIS A 84 -19.70 -2.73 8.74
CA HIS A 84 -19.17 -1.75 9.68
C HIS A 84 -19.80 -0.35 9.57
N ARG A 85 -20.80 -0.17 8.72
CA ARG A 85 -21.46 1.14 8.51
C ARG A 85 -22.09 1.70 9.78
N ASP A 86 -22.72 0.85 10.60
CA ASP A 86 -23.36 1.21 11.86
C ASP A 86 -22.35 1.57 12.97
N PHE A 87 -21.10 1.17 12.81
CA PHE A 87 -20.06 1.50 13.79
C PHE A 87 -19.79 3.01 13.86
N GLY A 88 -19.99 3.74 12.77
CA GLY A 88 -19.70 5.17 12.73
C GLY A 88 -18.21 5.46 12.94
N ALA A 89 -17.35 4.73 12.23
CA ALA A 89 -15.91 4.98 12.26
C ALA A 89 -15.60 6.41 11.79
N ASP A 90 -14.68 7.07 12.48
CA ASP A 90 -14.10 8.36 12.10
C ASP A 90 -12.62 8.24 11.71
N LEU A 91 -12.06 7.03 11.84
CA LEU A 91 -10.70 6.66 11.49
C LEU A 91 -10.67 5.20 11.00
N VAL A 92 -9.90 4.93 9.95
CA VAL A 92 -9.58 3.57 9.49
C VAL A 92 -8.09 3.31 9.71
N ILE A 93 -7.74 2.12 10.20
CA ILE A 93 -6.36 1.69 10.40
C ILE A 93 -6.16 0.40 9.61
N GLY A 94 -5.34 0.42 8.56
CA GLY A 94 -4.94 -0.77 7.82
C GLY A 94 -3.66 -1.35 8.41
N ILE A 95 -3.68 -2.61 8.85
CA ILE A 95 -2.50 -3.31 9.38
C ILE A 95 -2.33 -4.61 8.61
N GLY A 96 -1.22 -4.77 7.90
CA GLY A 96 -0.97 -5.99 7.14
C GLY A 96 -0.17 -5.77 5.87
N GLY A 97 -0.22 -6.75 4.97
CA GLY A 97 0.33 -6.65 3.63
C GLY A 97 -0.52 -5.76 2.71
N GLY A 98 -0.13 -5.67 1.44
CA GLY A 98 -0.81 -4.83 0.45
C GLY A 98 -2.32 -5.05 0.40
N SER A 99 -2.81 -6.29 0.45
CA SER A 99 -4.25 -6.58 0.46
C SER A 99 -4.98 -5.94 1.65
N CYS A 100 -4.39 -5.98 2.85
CA CYS A 100 -5.01 -5.35 4.03
C CYS A 100 -5.05 -3.82 3.89
N LEU A 101 -4.00 -3.21 3.35
CA LEU A 101 -3.94 -1.77 3.15
C LEU A 101 -4.90 -1.32 2.05
N ASP A 102 -5.00 -2.06 0.96
CA ASP A 102 -5.93 -1.77 -0.13
C ASP A 102 -7.38 -1.97 0.29
N MET A 103 -7.66 -3.04 1.07
CA MET A 103 -8.97 -3.25 1.69
C MET A 103 -9.35 -2.07 2.61
N ALA A 104 -8.42 -1.61 3.46
CA ALA A 104 -8.64 -0.48 4.34
C ALA A 104 -8.96 0.82 3.58
N LYS A 105 -8.25 1.08 2.46
CA LYS A 105 -8.55 2.20 1.55
C LYS A 105 -9.95 2.09 0.96
N CYS A 106 -10.34 0.90 0.48
CA CYS A 106 -11.66 0.67 -0.08
C CYS A 106 -12.77 0.81 0.96
N VAL A 107 -12.58 0.26 2.16
CA VAL A 107 -13.54 0.40 3.26
C VAL A 107 -13.68 1.88 3.66
N ALA A 108 -12.56 2.61 3.81
CA ALA A 108 -12.59 4.04 4.10
C ALA A 108 -13.33 4.83 3.01
N LEU A 109 -13.10 4.51 1.74
CA LEU A 109 -13.80 5.10 0.58
C LEU A 109 -15.31 4.84 0.64
N LEU A 110 -15.71 3.57 0.81
CA LEU A 110 -17.12 3.19 0.79
C LEU A 110 -17.89 3.68 2.03
N LEU A 111 -17.24 3.79 3.17
CA LEU A 111 -17.84 4.42 4.37
C LEU A 111 -18.02 5.93 4.20
N SER A 112 -17.13 6.59 3.44
CA SER A 112 -17.18 8.04 3.21
C SER A 112 -18.20 8.45 2.15
N HIS A 113 -18.24 7.73 1.02
CA HIS A 113 -18.95 8.14 -0.18
C HIS A 113 -20.05 7.17 -0.62
N GLY A 114 -20.10 5.96 -0.05
CA GLY A 114 -21.05 4.93 -0.47
C GLY A 114 -20.69 4.34 -1.83
N GLY A 115 -21.69 3.92 -2.60
CA GLY A 115 -21.51 3.34 -3.92
C GLY A 115 -20.90 1.93 -3.90
N ARG A 116 -20.35 1.54 -5.03
CA ARG A 116 -19.60 0.29 -5.24
C ARG A 116 -18.17 0.62 -5.67
N PRO A 117 -17.17 -0.24 -5.39
CA PRO A 117 -15.80 -0.01 -5.88
C PRO A 117 -15.71 0.26 -7.38
N GLN A 118 -16.59 -0.39 -8.19
CA GLN A 118 -16.64 -0.22 -9.63
C GLN A 118 -16.96 1.22 -10.07
N ASP A 119 -17.67 1.99 -9.25
CA ASP A 119 -18.01 3.40 -9.54
C ASP A 119 -16.75 4.29 -9.51
N TYR A 120 -15.66 3.81 -8.90
CA TYR A 120 -14.42 4.54 -8.68
C TYR A 120 -13.23 3.98 -9.45
N PHE A 121 -13.41 2.93 -10.27
CA PHE A 121 -12.33 2.31 -11.05
C PHE A 121 -11.69 3.28 -12.03
N GLY A 122 -10.39 3.43 -11.97
CA GLY A 122 -9.62 4.36 -12.79
C GLY A 122 -9.01 5.50 -11.99
N GLU A 123 -8.68 6.61 -12.67
CA GLU A 123 -8.02 7.76 -12.08
C GLU A 123 -9.01 8.89 -11.76
N LEU A 124 -8.88 9.51 -10.56
CA LEU A 124 -9.56 10.74 -10.16
C LEU A 124 -11.09 10.66 -10.07
N LEU A 125 -11.65 9.45 -9.93
CA LEU A 125 -13.09 9.25 -9.81
C LEU A 125 -13.61 9.31 -8.35
N VAL A 126 -12.72 9.33 -7.37
CA VAL A 126 -13.09 9.53 -5.96
C VAL A 126 -13.47 11.00 -5.74
N PRO A 127 -14.71 11.29 -5.28
CA PRO A 127 -15.25 12.65 -5.32
C PRO A 127 -14.66 13.61 -4.28
N GLY A 128 -13.93 13.10 -3.27
CA GLY A 128 -13.36 13.92 -2.21
C GLY A 128 -12.58 13.11 -1.18
N PRO A 129 -12.15 13.72 -0.08
CA PRO A 129 -11.43 13.03 1.00
C PRO A 129 -12.21 11.84 1.54
N ILE A 130 -11.51 10.75 1.82
CA ILE A 130 -12.04 9.59 2.54
C ILE A 130 -11.81 9.73 4.04
N LEU A 131 -12.36 8.82 4.86
CA LEU A 131 -12.04 8.77 6.28
C LEU A 131 -10.51 8.78 6.46
N PRO A 132 -9.98 9.52 7.44
CA PRO A 132 -8.56 9.50 7.75
C PRO A 132 -8.06 8.06 7.87
N MET A 133 -6.90 7.76 7.30
CA MET A 133 -6.35 6.41 7.33
C MET A 133 -4.92 6.41 7.87
N ILE A 134 -4.63 5.46 8.77
CA ILE A 134 -3.27 5.08 9.15
C ILE A 134 -2.96 3.75 8.47
N ALA A 135 -1.79 3.66 7.84
CA ALA A 135 -1.30 2.43 7.23
C ALA A 135 -0.08 1.89 7.99
N VAL A 136 -0.15 0.61 8.38
CA VAL A 136 0.92 -0.10 9.09
C VAL A 136 1.27 -1.35 8.29
N PRO A 137 2.24 -1.26 7.36
CA PRO A 137 2.65 -2.40 6.55
C PRO A 137 3.38 -3.46 7.39
N THR A 138 3.04 -4.74 7.18
CA THR A 138 3.75 -5.90 7.75
C THR A 138 4.52 -6.69 6.70
N THR A 139 4.52 -6.23 5.45
CA THR A 139 5.33 -6.74 4.34
C THR A 139 6.08 -5.58 3.69
N ALA A 140 7.24 -5.85 3.14
CA ALA A 140 8.06 -4.85 2.45
C ALA A 140 7.99 -5.08 0.93
N GLY A 141 6.94 -4.56 0.29
CA GLY A 141 6.67 -4.85 -1.13
C GLY A 141 5.88 -3.77 -1.83
N THR A 142 4.59 -3.73 -1.58
CA THR A 142 3.62 -3.00 -2.41
C THR A 142 3.72 -1.46 -2.32
N GLY A 143 4.30 -0.91 -1.25
CA GLY A 143 4.29 0.54 -1.04
C GLY A 143 2.88 1.13 -0.84
N SER A 144 1.85 0.29 -0.61
CA SER A 144 0.47 0.77 -0.48
C SER A 144 0.29 1.77 0.65
N GLU A 145 1.15 1.74 1.67
CA GLU A 145 1.15 2.68 2.79
C GLU A 145 1.41 4.14 2.39
N VAL A 146 1.98 4.36 1.20
CA VAL A 146 2.31 5.72 0.72
C VAL A 146 1.71 6.05 -0.65
N THR A 147 0.93 5.13 -1.25
CA THR A 147 0.46 5.29 -2.63
C THR A 147 -1.00 5.74 -2.72
N PRO A 148 -1.37 6.41 -3.82
CA PRO A 148 -2.74 6.83 -4.11
C PRO A 148 -3.62 5.74 -4.72
N VAL A 149 -3.26 4.46 -4.55
CA VAL A 149 -3.89 3.34 -5.25
C VAL A 149 -4.43 2.30 -4.29
N ALA A 150 -5.57 1.72 -4.62
CA ALA A 150 -6.05 0.44 -4.10
C ALA A 150 -6.33 -0.48 -5.30
N VAL A 151 -5.83 -1.71 -5.26
CA VAL A 151 -6.02 -2.72 -6.31
C VAL A 151 -6.98 -3.80 -5.82
N LEU A 152 -8.01 -4.09 -6.63
CA LEU A 152 -9.04 -5.08 -6.32
C LEU A 152 -9.11 -6.12 -7.43
N SER A 153 -9.56 -7.32 -7.07
CA SER A 153 -9.95 -8.36 -8.03
C SER A 153 -11.42 -8.24 -8.35
N ASP A 154 -11.72 -7.97 -9.62
CA ASP A 154 -13.08 -7.95 -10.14
C ASP A 154 -13.37 -9.27 -10.86
N SER A 155 -14.18 -10.14 -10.22
CA SER A 155 -14.54 -11.43 -10.76
C SER A 155 -15.44 -11.34 -12.01
N GLU A 156 -16.24 -10.26 -12.12
CA GLU A 156 -17.11 -10.04 -13.29
C GLU A 156 -16.29 -9.76 -14.57
N ARG A 157 -15.11 -9.12 -14.40
CA ARG A 157 -14.22 -8.77 -15.52
C ARG A 157 -13.03 -9.70 -15.68
N THR A 158 -12.83 -10.62 -14.72
CA THR A 158 -11.61 -11.48 -14.65
C THR A 158 -10.33 -10.65 -14.72
N LEU A 159 -10.29 -9.51 -14.03
CA LEU A 159 -9.17 -8.56 -14.05
C LEU A 159 -8.90 -8.02 -12.66
N LYS A 160 -7.64 -7.63 -12.42
CA LYS A 160 -7.29 -6.73 -11.33
C LYS A 160 -7.46 -5.29 -11.80
N VAL A 161 -8.18 -4.50 -11.02
CA VAL A 161 -8.52 -3.11 -11.36
C VAL A 161 -8.10 -2.19 -10.22
N GLY A 162 -7.52 -1.05 -10.56
CA GLY A 162 -7.12 -0.03 -9.59
C GLY A 162 -8.16 1.08 -9.43
N ILE A 163 -8.31 1.53 -8.20
CA ILE A 163 -8.89 2.83 -7.87
C ILE A 163 -7.72 3.75 -7.57
N SER A 164 -7.59 4.85 -8.29
CA SER A 164 -6.43 5.75 -8.16
C SER A 164 -6.89 7.17 -7.91
N SER A 165 -6.54 7.69 -6.73
CA SER A 165 -6.88 9.06 -6.32
C SER A 165 -5.93 9.55 -5.22
N PRO A 166 -5.50 10.82 -5.24
CA PRO A 166 -4.77 11.40 -4.10
C PRO A 166 -5.50 11.28 -2.77
N HIS A 167 -6.83 11.15 -2.78
CA HIS A 167 -7.66 10.97 -1.58
C HIS A 167 -7.47 9.60 -0.91
N LEU A 168 -6.90 8.60 -1.60
CA LEU A 168 -6.60 7.28 -1.03
C LEU A 168 -5.25 7.20 -0.32
N ILE A 169 -4.43 8.25 -0.39
CA ILE A 169 -3.15 8.27 0.31
C ILE A 169 -3.42 8.30 1.82
N PRO A 170 -2.87 7.35 2.61
CA PRO A 170 -3.00 7.38 4.06
C PRO A 170 -2.52 8.72 4.64
N VAL A 171 -3.14 9.17 5.71
CA VAL A 171 -2.69 10.39 6.43
C VAL A 171 -1.34 10.15 7.08
N THR A 172 -1.17 8.96 7.67
CA THR A 172 0.09 8.54 8.31
C THR A 172 0.43 7.12 7.89
N ALA A 173 1.69 6.88 7.54
CA ALA A 173 2.28 5.55 7.39
C ALA A 173 3.20 5.27 8.58
N ILE A 174 3.06 4.10 9.20
CA ILE A 174 3.93 3.65 10.30
C ILE A 174 4.67 2.41 9.81
N CYS A 175 5.90 2.59 9.36
CA CYS A 175 6.74 1.58 8.75
C CYS A 175 7.74 1.04 9.79
N ASP A 176 7.35 -0.01 10.51
CA ASP A 176 8.18 -0.68 11.52
C ASP A 176 8.77 -1.97 10.92
N PRO A 177 10.09 -2.02 10.63
CA PRO A 177 10.71 -3.19 10.02
C PRO A 177 10.56 -4.48 10.83
N ASP A 178 10.43 -4.38 12.16
CA ASP A 178 10.28 -5.56 13.02
C ASP A 178 8.97 -6.32 12.73
N LEU A 179 7.92 -5.63 12.24
CA LEU A 179 6.69 -6.28 11.81
C LEU A 179 6.86 -7.19 10.59
N THR A 180 7.99 -7.11 9.89
CA THR A 180 8.32 -8.02 8.78
C THR A 180 9.10 -9.25 9.24
N ALA A 181 9.54 -9.33 10.50
CA ALA A 181 10.43 -10.38 11.00
C ALA A 181 9.84 -11.80 10.84
N THR A 182 8.52 -11.93 10.95
CA THR A 182 7.80 -13.20 10.78
C THR A 182 7.46 -13.54 9.33
N CYS A 183 7.79 -12.67 8.36
CA CYS A 183 7.58 -12.98 6.93
C CYS A 183 8.44 -14.17 6.50
N PRO A 184 7.82 -15.24 5.93
CA PRO A 184 8.57 -16.34 5.38
C PRO A 184 9.53 -15.91 4.27
N PRO A 185 10.65 -16.64 4.05
CA PRO A 185 11.60 -16.29 2.99
C PRO A 185 10.97 -16.14 1.60
N GLY A 186 10.03 -17.01 1.24
CA GLY A 186 9.28 -16.91 -0.02
C GLY A 186 8.50 -15.59 -0.16
N LEU A 187 7.82 -15.15 0.91
CA LEU A 187 7.10 -13.87 0.89
C LEU A 187 8.07 -12.69 0.85
N THR A 188 9.19 -12.77 1.59
CA THR A 188 10.24 -11.74 1.54
C THR A 188 10.80 -11.57 0.13
N ALA A 189 11.09 -12.70 -0.57
CA ALA A 189 11.58 -12.66 -1.94
C ALA A 189 10.55 -12.04 -2.90
N ILE A 190 9.30 -12.52 -2.86
CA ILE A 190 8.23 -12.07 -3.76
C ILE A 190 7.93 -10.59 -3.55
N ALA A 191 7.75 -10.17 -2.30
CA ALA A 191 7.43 -8.78 -1.97
C ALA A 191 8.59 -7.84 -2.31
N GLY A 192 9.83 -8.22 -1.97
CA GLY A 192 11.00 -7.40 -2.26
C GLY A 192 11.32 -7.29 -3.76
N ALA A 193 11.10 -8.36 -4.53
CA ALA A 193 11.25 -8.33 -5.99
C ALA A 193 10.19 -7.44 -6.65
N ASP A 194 8.97 -7.46 -6.14
CA ASP A 194 7.90 -6.54 -6.56
C ASP A 194 8.28 -5.09 -6.30
N ALA A 195 8.76 -4.78 -5.08
CA ALA A 195 9.25 -3.45 -4.75
C ALA A 195 10.40 -2.98 -5.65
N LEU A 196 11.34 -3.88 -5.98
CA LEU A 196 12.43 -3.57 -6.90
C LEU A 196 11.90 -3.27 -8.30
N THR A 197 10.93 -4.04 -8.78
CA THR A 197 10.28 -3.79 -10.08
C THR A 197 9.52 -2.46 -10.07
N HIS A 198 8.78 -2.14 -9.03
CA HIS A 198 8.14 -0.83 -8.85
C HIS A 198 9.16 0.31 -9.02
N ALA A 199 10.32 0.21 -8.36
CA ALA A 199 11.35 1.24 -8.43
C ALA A 199 11.95 1.38 -9.84
N ILE A 200 12.25 0.25 -10.51
CA ILE A 200 12.79 0.23 -11.88
C ILE A 200 11.76 0.79 -12.86
N GLU A 201 10.51 0.35 -12.77
CA GLU A 201 9.46 0.85 -13.66
C GLU A 201 9.13 2.33 -13.44
N ALA A 202 9.14 2.80 -12.19
CA ALA A 202 9.00 4.24 -11.92
C ALA A 202 10.14 5.06 -12.54
N PHE A 203 11.38 4.55 -12.50
CA PHE A 203 12.54 5.20 -13.10
C PHE A 203 12.51 5.17 -14.61
N THR A 204 11.96 4.12 -15.22
CA THR A 204 11.85 3.96 -16.68
C THR A 204 10.50 4.40 -17.24
N ALA A 205 9.57 4.83 -16.40
CA ALA A 205 8.24 5.29 -16.81
C ALA A 205 8.31 6.43 -17.84
N ILE A 206 7.24 6.55 -18.61
CA ILE A 206 7.12 7.62 -19.62
C ILE A 206 7.28 9.00 -18.96
N ARG A 207 8.04 9.86 -19.61
CA ARG A 207 8.11 11.29 -19.27
C ARG A 207 7.02 12.04 -20.02
N ARG A 208 6.14 12.70 -19.29
CA ARG A 208 5.09 13.55 -19.88
C ARG A 208 5.54 14.99 -19.96
N GLU A 209 4.91 15.75 -20.87
CA GLU A 209 5.11 17.19 -20.93
C GLU A 209 4.54 17.86 -19.68
N PRO A 210 5.32 18.70 -18.97
CA PRO A 210 4.90 19.31 -17.71
C PRO A 210 3.98 20.52 -17.96
N THR A 211 2.72 20.27 -18.25
CA THR A 211 1.69 21.30 -18.29
C THR A 211 1.24 21.71 -16.89
N PRO A 212 0.74 22.95 -16.69
CA PRO A 212 0.21 23.37 -15.39
C PRO A 212 -0.96 22.49 -14.87
N GLY A 213 -1.73 21.87 -15.78
CA GLY A 213 -2.86 21.00 -15.43
C GLY A 213 -2.50 19.55 -15.18
N LEU A 214 -1.30 19.09 -15.54
CA LEU A 214 -0.94 17.68 -15.56
C LEU A 214 -1.27 16.94 -14.23
N ALA A 215 -0.94 17.56 -13.11
CA ALA A 215 -1.16 16.94 -11.78
C ALA A 215 -2.64 16.96 -11.34
N GLN A 216 -3.50 17.76 -11.95
CA GLN A 216 -4.94 17.79 -11.73
C GLN A 216 -5.70 16.84 -12.65
N GLU A 217 -5.12 16.53 -13.81
CA GLU A 217 -5.74 15.67 -14.83
C GLU A 217 -5.34 14.20 -14.69
N ARG A 218 -4.25 13.92 -13.93
CA ARG A 218 -3.74 12.57 -13.76
C ARG A 218 -3.22 12.31 -12.36
N VAL A 219 -3.45 11.09 -11.88
CA VAL A 219 -2.77 10.56 -10.70
C VAL A 219 -1.31 10.23 -11.08
N PHE A 220 -1.10 9.53 -12.19
CA PHE A 220 0.24 9.16 -12.65
C PHE A 220 0.74 10.14 -13.70
N VAL A 221 1.59 11.04 -13.26
CA VAL A 221 2.16 12.11 -14.11
C VAL A 221 3.39 11.69 -14.90
N GLY A 222 3.84 10.43 -14.75
CA GLY A 222 5.07 9.94 -15.36
C GLY A 222 6.33 10.29 -14.56
N LYS A 223 7.47 9.80 -15.04
CA LYS A 223 8.75 10.05 -14.35
C LYS A 223 9.07 11.54 -14.27
N ASN A 224 9.63 11.94 -13.15
CA ASN A 224 9.99 13.30 -12.84
C ASN A 224 11.17 13.33 -11.85
N MET A 225 11.68 14.53 -11.51
CA MET A 225 12.91 14.64 -10.70
C MET A 225 12.79 13.97 -9.33
N THR A 226 11.63 14.07 -8.67
CA THR A 226 11.43 13.47 -7.34
C THR A 226 11.20 11.98 -7.43
N SER A 227 10.42 11.49 -8.40
CA SER A 227 10.25 10.05 -8.60
C SER A 227 11.57 9.35 -8.95
N ASP A 228 12.41 9.98 -9.78
CA ASP A 228 13.74 9.46 -10.12
C ASP A 228 14.64 9.36 -8.88
N HIS A 229 14.61 10.37 -8.00
CA HIS A 229 15.38 10.36 -6.74
C HIS A 229 14.97 9.20 -5.82
N PHE A 230 13.67 9.04 -5.58
CA PHE A 230 13.16 7.95 -4.75
C PHE A 230 13.42 6.58 -5.39
N ALA A 231 13.20 6.44 -6.69
CA ALA A 231 13.43 5.18 -7.42
C ALA A 231 14.88 4.73 -7.35
N LEU A 232 15.84 5.61 -7.61
CA LEU A 232 17.28 5.28 -7.56
C LEU A 232 17.70 4.86 -6.14
N ARG A 233 17.20 5.55 -5.12
CA ARG A 233 17.51 5.16 -3.73
C ARG A 233 16.86 3.83 -3.37
N ALA A 234 15.62 3.58 -3.79
CA ALA A 234 14.94 2.31 -3.60
C ALA A 234 15.71 1.15 -4.27
N ILE A 235 16.11 1.31 -5.54
CA ILE A 235 16.92 0.32 -6.25
C ILE A 235 18.20 0.00 -5.48
N SER A 236 18.93 1.01 -5.01
CA SER A 236 20.17 0.83 -4.24
C SER A 236 19.96 0.03 -2.94
N LEU A 237 18.89 0.32 -2.19
CA LEU A 237 18.59 -0.38 -0.95
C LEU A 237 18.13 -1.82 -1.19
N LEU A 238 17.21 -2.01 -2.14
CA LEU A 238 16.64 -3.32 -2.44
C LEU A 238 17.67 -4.27 -3.04
N SER A 239 18.44 -3.82 -4.05
CA SER A 239 19.47 -4.66 -4.67
C SER A 239 20.60 -5.02 -3.70
N GLY A 240 20.90 -4.17 -2.74
CA GLY A 240 21.94 -4.40 -1.74
C GLY A 240 21.52 -5.26 -0.54
N SER A 241 20.20 -5.38 -0.28
CA SER A 241 19.75 -5.99 0.98
C SER A 241 18.73 -7.12 0.83
N LEU A 242 18.05 -7.25 -0.32
CA LEU A 242 16.95 -8.22 -0.49
C LEU A 242 17.45 -9.67 -0.32
N GLU A 243 18.59 -10.02 -0.92
CA GLU A 243 19.14 -11.36 -0.79
C GLU A 243 19.51 -11.69 0.65
N ALA A 244 20.10 -10.74 1.38
CA ALA A 244 20.43 -10.92 2.78
C ALA A 244 19.19 -11.11 3.67
N ALA A 245 18.14 -10.30 3.46
CA ALA A 245 16.87 -10.43 4.17
C ALA A 245 16.13 -11.75 3.85
N TRP A 246 16.27 -12.24 2.61
CA TRP A 246 15.70 -13.52 2.19
C TRP A 246 16.43 -14.71 2.81
N ARG A 247 17.77 -14.67 2.84
CA ARG A 247 18.61 -15.76 3.38
C ARG A 247 18.52 -15.85 4.89
N ASP A 248 18.46 -14.71 5.55
CA ASP A 248 18.41 -14.59 7.01
C ASP A 248 17.31 -13.60 7.43
N GLY A 249 16.15 -14.16 7.78
CA GLY A 249 15.02 -13.40 8.27
C GLY A 249 15.25 -12.65 9.58
N SER A 250 16.29 -12.99 10.33
CA SER A 250 16.69 -12.31 11.57
C SER A 250 17.65 -11.13 11.34
N ASN A 251 18.06 -10.88 10.11
CA ASN A 251 18.89 -9.74 9.75
C ASN A 251 18.06 -8.45 9.74
N HIS A 252 17.95 -7.81 10.90
CA HIS A 252 17.17 -6.59 11.11
C HIS A 252 17.59 -5.43 10.19
N GLU A 253 18.89 -5.27 9.94
CA GLU A 253 19.38 -4.21 9.05
C GLU A 253 18.93 -4.44 7.61
N ALA A 254 19.06 -5.67 7.10
CA ALA A 254 18.60 -6.01 5.77
C ALA A 254 17.09 -5.84 5.63
N ARG A 255 16.28 -6.25 6.62
CA ARG A 255 14.84 -6.03 6.63
C ARG A 255 14.46 -4.55 6.66
N ALA A 256 15.15 -3.75 7.47
CA ALA A 256 14.93 -2.30 7.51
C ALA A 256 15.24 -1.66 6.14
N ASN A 257 16.34 -2.04 5.51
CA ASN A 257 16.70 -1.55 4.19
C ASN A 257 15.69 -1.97 3.10
N VAL A 258 15.19 -3.21 3.16
CA VAL A 258 14.16 -3.69 2.21
C VAL A 258 12.84 -2.94 2.43
N MET A 259 12.41 -2.73 3.68
CA MET A 259 11.20 -1.95 3.96
C MET A 259 11.35 -0.49 3.52
N LEU A 260 12.49 0.15 3.82
CA LEU A 260 12.73 1.52 3.38
C LEU A 260 12.74 1.61 1.84
N GLY A 261 13.38 0.63 1.19
CA GLY A 261 13.38 0.53 -0.27
C GLY A 261 11.98 0.39 -0.85
N ALA A 262 11.12 -0.46 -0.26
CA ALA A 262 9.72 -0.63 -0.69
C ALA A 262 8.90 0.66 -0.50
N THR A 263 9.03 1.34 0.64
CA THR A 263 8.35 2.63 0.89
C THR A 263 8.80 3.70 -0.11
N LEU A 264 10.11 3.80 -0.40
CA LEU A 264 10.63 4.74 -1.39
C LEU A 264 10.18 4.38 -2.82
N ALA A 265 10.12 3.08 -3.17
CA ALA A 265 9.52 2.63 -4.41
C ALA A 265 8.06 3.07 -4.53
N GLY A 266 7.28 2.95 -3.45
CA GLY A 266 5.91 3.45 -3.34
C GLY A 266 5.80 4.95 -3.62
N LEU A 267 6.67 5.76 -3.01
CA LEU A 267 6.73 7.21 -3.26
C LEU A 267 7.11 7.54 -4.71
N ALA A 268 7.93 6.70 -5.35
CA ALA A 268 8.32 6.87 -6.74
C ALA A 268 7.17 6.54 -7.70
N PHE A 269 6.67 5.29 -7.67
CA PHE A 269 5.64 4.85 -8.63
C PHE A 269 4.25 5.42 -8.33
N GLY A 270 3.96 5.78 -7.09
CA GLY A 270 2.71 6.46 -6.72
C GLY A 270 2.49 7.78 -7.48
N VAL A 271 3.55 8.34 -8.05
CA VAL A 271 3.51 9.53 -8.91
C VAL A 271 3.88 9.21 -10.35
N ALA A 272 4.92 8.39 -10.57
CA ALA A 272 5.38 8.06 -11.93
C ALA A 272 4.47 7.05 -12.63
N GLY A 273 3.84 6.16 -11.90
CA GLY A 273 3.18 4.96 -12.40
C GLY A 273 4.14 3.78 -12.54
N THR A 274 3.57 2.63 -12.83
CA THR A 274 4.28 1.40 -13.23
C THR A 274 4.36 1.31 -14.77
N ALA A 275 4.97 0.25 -15.31
CA ALA A 275 5.18 0.10 -16.74
C ALA A 275 4.82 -1.31 -17.25
N ALA A 276 5.63 -1.90 -18.11
CA ALA A 276 5.28 -3.08 -18.88
C ALA A 276 5.15 -4.36 -18.05
N ALA A 277 6.03 -4.58 -17.05
CA ALA A 277 5.97 -5.78 -16.23
C ALA A 277 4.62 -5.90 -15.48
N HIS A 278 4.18 -4.81 -14.86
CA HIS A 278 2.87 -4.77 -14.18
C HIS A 278 1.71 -4.88 -15.15
N ALA A 279 1.77 -4.15 -16.29
CA ALA A 279 0.70 -4.19 -17.30
C ALA A 279 0.50 -5.60 -17.88
N ILE A 280 1.57 -6.35 -18.10
CA ILE A 280 1.53 -7.73 -18.62
C ILE A 280 1.10 -8.71 -17.51
N GLN A 281 1.54 -8.48 -16.27
CA GLN A 281 1.22 -9.36 -15.15
C GLN A 281 -0.27 -9.38 -14.80
N TYR A 282 -0.97 -8.27 -14.91
CA TYR A 282 -2.39 -8.21 -14.52
C TYR A 282 -3.26 -9.25 -15.25
N PRO A 283 -3.29 -9.34 -16.60
CA PRO A 283 -4.05 -10.38 -17.28
C PRO A 283 -3.49 -11.78 -17.03
N ILE A 284 -2.16 -11.97 -16.94
CA ILE A 284 -1.55 -13.27 -16.64
C ILE A 284 -1.99 -13.74 -15.25
N GLY A 285 -1.86 -12.90 -14.24
CA GLY A 285 -2.23 -13.24 -12.86
C GLY A 285 -3.71 -13.55 -12.70
N ALA A 286 -4.58 -12.85 -13.42
CA ALA A 286 -6.03 -13.12 -13.43
C ALA A 286 -6.36 -14.49 -14.03
N LEU A 287 -5.63 -14.93 -15.07
CA LEU A 287 -5.86 -16.21 -15.73
C LEU A 287 -5.21 -17.39 -15.04
N THR A 288 -4.02 -17.20 -14.46
CA THR A 288 -3.18 -18.29 -13.94
C THR A 288 -3.18 -18.40 -12.42
N HIS A 289 -3.73 -17.41 -11.74
CA HIS A 289 -3.65 -17.23 -10.29
C HIS A 289 -2.20 -17.18 -9.76
N THR A 290 -1.25 -16.80 -10.63
CA THR A 290 0.15 -16.56 -10.22
C THR A 290 0.21 -15.39 -9.26
N ALA A 291 0.90 -15.56 -8.12
CA ALA A 291 1.11 -14.51 -7.15
C ALA A 291 1.71 -13.26 -7.83
N HIS A 292 1.16 -12.08 -7.55
CA HIS A 292 1.47 -10.83 -8.26
C HIS A 292 2.97 -10.56 -8.36
N GLY A 293 3.65 -10.47 -7.24
CA GLY A 293 5.09 -10.17 -7.22
C GLY A 293 5.96 -11.25 -7.88
N THR A 294 5.53 -12.54 -7.89
CA THR A 294 6.22 -13.60 -8.65
C THR A 294 6.15 -13.31 -10.14
N GLY A 295 4.96 -13.02 -10.66
CA GLY A 295 4.80 -12.77 -12.08
C GLY A 295 5.51 -11.50 -12.54
N VAL A 296 5.41 -10.43 -11.76
CA VAL A 296 6.12 -9.17 -12.03
C VAL A 296 7.63 -9.38 -12.06
N ALA A 297 8.18 -10.08 -11.05
CA ALA A 297 9.61 -10.37 -10.97
C ALA A 297 10.13 -11.23 -12.14
N CYS A 298 9.33 -12.21 -12.60
CA CYS A 298 9.66 -13.04 -13.75
C CYS A 298 9.64 -12.26 -15.07
N LEU A 299 8.76 -11.26 -15.20
CA LEU A 299 8.63 -10.44 -16.41
C LEU A 299 9.70 -9.35 -16.51
N MET A 300 10.07 -8.77 -15.36
CA MET A 300 10.94 -7.59 -15.31
C MET A 300 12.22 -7.69 -16.14
N PRO A 301 12.96 -8.83 -16.21
CA PRO A 301 14.18 -8.92 -17.02
C PRO A 301 13.96 -8.88 -18.54
N TYR A 302 12.71 -8.95 -19.00
CA TYR A 302 12.36 -9.07 -20.42
C TYR A 302 11.65 -7.84 -20.99
N VAL A 303 11.35 -6.83 -20.16
CA VAL A 303 10.56 -5.66 -20.54
C VAL A 303 11.30 -4.36 -20.34
#